data_f2eaae9c7810eb2d5eafb2ed8d3cb90f
#
_entry.id   f2eaae9c7810eb2d5eafb2ed8d3cb90f
#
_cell.length_a   1.000
_cell.length_b   1.000
_cell.length_c   1.000
_cell.angle_alpha   90.00
_cell.angle_beta   90.00
_cell.angle_gamma   90.00
#
_symmetry.space_group_name_H-M   'P 1'
#
loop_
_entity.id
_entity.type
_entity.pdbx_description
1 polymer ?
#
loop_
_entity_poly.entity_id
_entity_poly.type
_entity_poly.pdbx_seq_one_letter_code
_entity_poly.pdbx_strand_id
1 'polypeptide(L)'
;MGKKLFDYVIGNPPYQEEFSSDGNKTYAAPVYNDFMDEAYEVGEKVELIHPARFLFNAGSTPKAWNKKMLNDEHFKVLKFEQKSANVFPNTDIKGGVCITYHDDAQDFGTIETFTPFSELNSIMKKLISADDFITIMDNIFIQIRFNLEELYKVYPEASNGIGSNGKDRRLEKNIFTKAPQPFTEKKCHDNDISVLGIVQNKRVLKYISQNFIDMNHENLSKYKVLLPTSNGSGAIGEVLSTPLVGTPLVGTPLVGYTRSFIGIGAFDNEFEANSCLKYIKSKFARTALGILKITQDNNKDTWKYVPLQDFTPSSDIDWSKSIHEIDLQLYRKYGLDEKEIEFIETHVKEMA
;
A
#
# COMPACT_ATOMS: atom_id res chain seq x y z
N MET A 1 -30.97 26.51 -8.49
CA MET A 1 -29.59 26.99 -8.29
C MET A 1 -29.52 28.44 -8.80
N GLY A 2 -28.84 29.36 -8.07
CA GLY A 2 -28.61 30.72 -8.54
C GLY A 2 -27.65 30.69 -9.72
N LYS A 3 -27.78 31.70 -10.63
CA LYS A 3 -26.84 31.85 -11.76
C LYS A 3 -25.44 32.11 -11.22
N LYS A 4 -24.45 31.28 -11.61
CA LYS A 4 -23.04 31.51 -11.26
C LYS A 4 -22.52 32.80 -11.88
N LEU A 5 -21.44 33.34 -11.34
CA LEU A 5 -20.90 34.65 -11.75
C LEU A 5 -20.19 34.61 -13.11
N PHE A 6 -19.60 33.43 -13.43
CA PHE A 6 -18.78 33.25 -14.63
C PHE A 6 -19.18 32.00 -15.40
N ASP A 7 -19.22 32.08 -16.73
CA ASP A 7 -19.40 30.90 -17.58
C ASP A 7 -18.17 29.99 -17.53
N TYR A 8 -16.96 30.56 -17.36
CA TYR A 8 -15.69 29.83 -17.27
C TYR A 8 -14.76 30.45 -16.22
N VAL A 9 -14.09 29.56 -15.47
CA VAL A 9 -12.96 29.90 -14.60
C VAL A 9 -11.78 29.05 -15.01
N ILE A 10 -10.67 29.68 -15.37
CA ILE A 10 -9.42 28.99 -15.72
C ILE A 10 -8.31 29.60 -14.89
N GLY A 11 -7.47 28.75 -14.25
CA GLY A 11 -6.43 29.28 -13.38
C GLY A 11 -5.40 28.29 -12.88
N ASN A 12 -4.41 28.89 -12.25
CA ASN A 12 -3.38 28.22 -11.47
C ASN A 12 -3.41 28.81 -10.05
N PRO A 13 -4.20 28.24 -9.13
CA PRO A 13 -4.34 28.79 -7.79
C PRO A 13 -3.03 28.63 -6.98
N PRO A 14 -2.82 29.41 -5.91
CA PRO A 14 -1.73 29.15 -4.99
C PRO A 14 -1.84 27.75 -4.38
N TYR A 15 -0.71 27.03 -4.25
CA TYR A 15 -0.71 25.64 -3.85
C TYR A 15 -0.70 25.45 -2.34
N GLN A 16 -0.10 26.39 -1.61
CA GLN A 16 0.09 26.33 -0.16
C GLN A 16 0.17 27.73 0.44
N GLU A 17 -0.05 27.83 1.75
CA GLU A 17 0.13 29.08 2.48
C GLU A 17 1.57 29.63 2.29
N GLU A 18 1.72 30.95 2.32
CA GLU A 18 3.04 31.57 2.44
C GLU A 18 3.62 31.30 3.82
N PHE A 19 4.92 31.03 3.86
CA PHE A 19 5.64 30.91 5.13
C PHE A 19 5.62 32.26 5.84
N SER A 20 4.93 32.38 6.96
CA SER A 20 5.07 33.53 7.84
C SER A 20 6.49 33.53 8.43
N SER A 21 7.14 34.69 8.45
CA SER A 21 8.52 34.91 8.96
C SER A 21 8.70 34.61 10.46
N ASP A 22 7.68 34.20 11.16
CA ASP A 22 7.67 33.92 12.61
C ASP A 22 8.16 32.50 12.97
N GLY A 23 9.18 32.01 12.30
CA GLY A 23 10.14 30.97 12.78
C GLY A 23 9.60 29.61 13.32
N ASN A 24 8.31 29.44 13.53
CA ASN A 24 7.74 28.28 14.23
C ASN A 24 6.89 27.32 13.35
N LYS A 25 6.57 27.67 12.10
CA LYS A 25 5.86 26.75 11.21
C LYS A 25 6.84 26.11 10.23
N THR A 26 7.16 24.84 10.43
CA THR A 26 7.96 24.01 9.51
C THR A 26 7.13 23.44 8.36
N TYR A 27 5.84 23.78 8.25
CA TYR A 27 4.90 23.20 7.31
C TYR A 27 3.92 24.26 6.80
N ALA A 28 3.80 24.41 5.47
CA ALA A 28 2.79 25.22 4.82
C ALA A 28 1.57 24.34 4.45
N ALA A 29 0.40 24.71 4.94
CA ALA A 29 -0.83 24.00 4.63
C ALA A 29 -1.20 24.15 3.15
N PRO A 30 -1.80 23.14 2.49
CA PRO A 30 -2.35 23.30 1.17
C PRO A 30 -3.54 24.26 1.22
N VAL A 31 -3.68 25.12 0.22
CA VAL A 31 -4.80 26.06 0.06
C VAL A 31 -5.52 25.88 -1.28
N TYR A 32 -4.92 25.15 -2.21
CA TYR A 32 -5.51 24.97 -3.54
C TYR A 32 -6.88 24.27 -3.50
N ASN A 33 -7.14 23.41 -2.50
CA ASN A 33 -8.43 22.78 -2.28
C ASN A 33 -9.53 23.78 -1.96
N ASP A 34 -9.23 24.82 -1.18
CA ASP A 34 -10.20 25.88 -0.85
C ASP A 34 -10.46 26.74 -2.09
N PHE A 35 -9.40 27.05 -2.86
CA PHE A 35 -9.58 27.74 -4.16
C PHE A 35 -10.39 26.94 -5.17
N MET A 36 -10.28 25.60 -5.19
CA MET A 36 -11.12 24.75 -6.04
C MET A 36 -12.58 24.87 -5.63
N ASP A 37 -12.89 24.74 -4.34
CA ASP A 37 -14.25 24.83 -3.82
C ASP A 37 -14.87 26.21 -4.15
N GLU A 38 -14.15 27.31 -3.91
CA GLU A 38 -14.59 28.66 -4.25
C GLU A 38 -14.78 28.87 -5.77
N ALA A 39 -13.89 28.32 -6.60
CA ALA A 39 -14.02 28.39 -8.05
C ALA A 39 -15.29 27.67 -8.55
N TYR A 40 -15.64 26.54 -7.94
CA TYR A 40 -16.86 25.79 -8.26
C TYR A 40 -18.14 26.52 -7.82
N GLU A 41 -18.07 27.37 -6.78
CA GLU A 41 -19.20 28.22 -6.38
C GLU A 41 -19.49 29.32 -7.41
N VAL A 42 -18.45 29.89 -8.03
CA VAL A 42 -18.58 31.06 -8.89
C VAL A 42 -18.59 30.77 -10.39
N GLY A 43 -18.05 29.66 -10.84
CA GLY A 43 -17.90 29.27 -12.24
C GLY A 43 -18.84 28.14 -12.65
N GLU A 44 -19.50 28.22 -13.83
CA GLU A 44 -20.26 27.11 -14.39
C GLU A 44 -19.33 26.00 -14.86
N LYS A 45 -18.20 26.36 -15.46
CA LYS A 45 -17.13 25.46 -15.92
C LYS A 45 -15.80 25.92 -15.35
N VAL A 46 -15.07 25.02 -14.76
CA VAL A 46 -13.83 25.35 -14.05
C VAL A 46 -12.72 24.43 -14.51
N GLU A 47 -11.62 25.02 -15.01
CA GLU A 47 -10.40 24.30 -15.38
C GLU A 47 -9.22 24.86 -14.59
N LEU A 48 -8.62 24.03 -13.76
CA LEU A 48 -7.52 24.43 -12.88
C LEU A 48 -6.33 23.49 -13.01
N ILE A 49 -5.12 24.07 -12.87
CA ILE A 49 -3.89 23.30 -12.70
C ILE A 49 -3.42 23.40 -11.25
N HIS A 50 -3.18 22.28 -10.61
CA HIS A 50 -2.81 22.23 -9.18
C HIS A 50 -2.10 20.91 -8.83
N PRO A 51 -1.57 20.75 -7.58
CA PRO A 51 -0.97 19.51 -7.12
C PRO A 51 -1.93 18.32 -7.18
N ALA A 52 -1.43 17.17 -7.65
CA ALA A 52 -2.25 15.99 -7.91
C ALA A 52 -2.35 15.00 -6.72
N ARG A 53 -1.73 15.30 -5.57
CA ARG A 53 -1.64 14.35 -4.44
C ARG A 53 -2.97 13.86 -3.91
N PHE A 54 -4.00 14.72 -3.91
CA PHE A 54 -5.33 14.37 -3.41
C PHE A 54 -5.98 13.25 -4.24
N LEU A 55 -5.67 13.15 -5.54
CA LEU A 55 -6.16 12.08 -6.41
C LEU A 55 -5.75 10.69 -5.90
N PHE A 56 -4.62 10.59 -5.22
CA PHE A 56 -4.11 9.37 -4.60
C PHE A 56 -4.44 9.27 -3.10
N ASN A 57 -5.35 10.11 -2.62
CA ASN A 57 -5.65 10.25 -1.20
C ASN A 57 -4.39 10.48 -0.33
N ALA A 58 -3.37 11.10 -0.90
CA ALA A 58 -2.10 11.46 -0.30
C ALA A 58 -1.98 12.97 -0.08
N GLY A 59 -0.94 13.41 0.63
CA GLY A 59 -0.74 14.82 0.95
C GLY A 59 -1.53 15.25 2.17
N SER A 60 -1.67 16.57 2.32
CA SER A 60 -2.19 17.19 3.54
C SER A 60 -3.55 17.82 3.38
N THR A 61 -4.19 17.69 2.21
CA THR A 61 -5.61 18.03 2.04
C THR A 61 -6.49 17.13 2.93
N PRO A 62 -7.60 17.64 3.46
CA PRO A 62 -8.51 16.85 4.29
C PRO A 62 -9.00 15.59 3.56
N LYS A 63 -8.95 14.45 4.22
CA LYS A 63 -9.38 13.17 3.62
C LYS A 63 -10.84 13.16 3.18
N ALA A 64 -11.70 13.87 3.92
CA ALA A 64 -13.10 14.05 3.55
C ALA A 64 -13.25 14.84 2.24
N TRP A 65 -12.43 15.87 2.04
CA TRP A 65 -12.40 16.66 0.81
C TRP A 65 -11.88 15.83 -0.37
N ASN A 66 -10.79 15.06 -0.18
CA ASN A 66 -10.29 14.16 -1.21
C ASN A 66 -11.40 13.19 -1.67
N LYS A 67 -12.11 12.60 -0.71
CA LYS A 67 -13.24 11.70 -1.00
C LYS A 67 -14.38 12.42 -1.71
N LYS A 68 -14.73 13.65 -1.31
CA LYS A 68 -15.72 14.49 -2.00
C LYS A 68 -15.36 14.63 -3.47
N MET A 69 -14.13 15.06 -3.77
CA MET A 69 -13.66 15.29 -5.13
C MET A 69 -13.64 14.02 -5.99
N LEU A 70 -13.18 12.89 -5.43
CA LEU A 70 -13.11 11.62 -6.16
C LEU A 70 -14.47 10.98 -6.42
N ASN A 71 -15.51 11.36 -5.67
CA ASN A 71 -16.90 10.91 -5.86
C ASN A 71 -17.78 11.93 -6.53
N ASP A 72 -17.23 13.05 -6.99
CA ASP A 72 -17.97 14.07 -7.72
C ASP A 72 -18.12 13.64 -9.17
N GLU A 73 -19.38 13.44 -9.61
CA GLU A 73 -19.73 13.01 -10.98
C GLU A 73 -19.49 14.11 -12.01
N HIS A 74 -19.38 15.36 -11.57
CA HIS A 74 -19.14 16.53 -12.42
C HIS A 74 -17.65 16.87 -12.59
N PHE A 75 -16.77 16.08 -11.97
CA PHE A 75 -15.34 16.29 -11.91
C PHE A 75 -14.56 15.27 -12.75
N LYS A 76 -13.58 15.74 -13.53
CA LYS A 76 -12.64 14.85 -14.23
C LYS A 76 -11.22 15.40 -14.27
N VAL A 77 -10.25 14.51 -14.43
CA VAL A 77 -8.85 14.83 -14.67
C VAL A 77 -8.60 14.86 -16.18
N LEU A 78 -8.23 16.04 -16.72
CA LEU A 78 -7.88 16.19 -18.13
C LEU A 78 -6.46 15.74 -18.41
N LYS A 79 -5.54 16.05 -17.50
CA LYS A 79 -4.12 15.71 -17.65
C LYS A 79 -3.49 15.47 -16.29
N PHE A 80 -2.64 14.48 -16.20
CA PHE A 80 -1.77 14.23 -15.07
C PHE A 80 -0.31 14.20 -15.54
N GLU A 81 0.57 14.89 -14.80
CA GLU A 81 2.01 14.88 -15.04
C GLU A 81 2.75 14.61 -13.71
N GLN A 82 3.36 13.43 -13.63
CA GLN A 82 4.03 13.00 -12.40
C GLN A 82 5.29 13.84 -12.08
N LYS A 83 6.02 14.24 -13.13
CA LYS A 83 7.23 15.08 -12.98
C LYS A 83 6.86 16.54 -13.17
N SER A 84 6.59 17.26 -12.10
CA SER A 84 6.18 18.65 -12.15
C SER A 84 7.12 19.55 -12.96
N ALA A 85 8.43 19.23 -13.01
CA ALA A 85 9.42 19.94 -13.81
C ALA A 85 9.14 19.92 -15.32
N ASN A 86 8.34 18.97 -15.83
CA ASN A 86 7.91 18.92 -17.23
C ASN A 86 6.86 20.01 -17.54
N VAL A 87 6.19 20.53 -16.53
CA VAL A 87 5.16 21.59 -16.63
C VAL A 87 5.70 22.93 -16.12
N PHE A 88 6.34 22.89 -14.96
CA PHE A 88 6.91 24.05 -14.29
C PHE A 88 8.42 23.81 -14.09
N PRO A 89 9.28 24.39 -14.95
CA PRO A 89 10.74 24.24 -14.82
C PRO A 89 11.23 24.62 -13.42
N ASN A 90 12.21 23.88 -12.90
CA ASN A 90 12.80 24.09 -11.59
C ASN A 90 11.88 23.87 -10.38
N THR A 91 10.78 23.11 -10.54
CA THR A 91 9.90 22.72 -9.44
C THR A 91 10.00 21.24 -9.15
N ASP A 92 9.81 20.85 -7.88
CA ASP A 92 9.69 19.47 -7.42
C ASP A 92 8.43 19.32 -6.56
N ILE A 93 7.27 19.31 -7.24
CA ILE A 93 5.97 19.11 -6.57
C ILE A 93 5.76 17.61 -6.41
N LYS A 94 5.95 17.11 -5.19
CA LYS A 94 5.77 15.68 -4.87
C LYS A 94 4.34 15.22 -5.18
N GLY A 95 4.23 14.10 -5.91
CA GLY A 95 2.96 13.57 -6.39
C GLY A 95 2.47 14.16 -7.71
N GLY A 96 3.26 15.07 -8.32
CA GLY A 96 2.96 15.65 -9.62
C GLY A 96 1.92 16.75 -9.60
N VAL A 97 1.52 17.16 -10.80
CA VAL A 97 0.48 18.17 -11.05
C VAL A 97 -0.59 17.58 -11.96
N CYS A 98 -1.80 18.10 -11.86
CA CYS A 98 -2.90 17.73 -12.76
C CYS A 98 -3.65 18.96 -13.26
N ILE A 99 -4.25 18.83 -14.43
CA ILE A 99 -5.27 19.73 -14.94
C ILE A 99 -6.60 19.03 -14.72
N THR A 100 -7.50 19.70 -14.02
CA THR A 100 -8.84 19.18 -13.73
C THR A 100 -9.90 20.04 -14.35
N TYR A 101 -11.05 19.46 -14.61
CA TYR A 101 -12.21 20.13 -15.17
C TYR A 101 -13.46 19.74 -14.39
N HIS A 102 -14.26 20.72 -14.06
CA HIS A 102 -15.55 20.56 -13.42
C HIS A 102 -16.63 21.27 -14.25
N ASP A 103 -17.77 20.62 -14.45
CA ASP A 103 -18.91 21.18 -15.21
C ASP A 103 -20.21 20.64 -14.61
N ASP A 104 -20.95 21.49 -13.92
CA ASP A 104 -22.22 21.12 -13.27
C ASP A 104 -23.28 20.55 -14.22
N ALA A 105 -23.16 20.83 -15.52
CA ALA A 105 -24.09 20.38 -16.54
C ALA A 105 -23.74 19.02 -17.16
N GLN A 106 -22.57 18.47 -16.82
CA GLN A 106 -22.07 17.21 -17.38
C GLN A 106 -21.79 16.18 -16.29
N ASP A 107 -22.26 14.98 -16.49
CA ASP A 107 -21.91 13.81 -15.70
C ASP A 107 -20.76 13.07 -16.39
N PHE A 108 -19.60 12.98 -15.72
CA PHE A 108 -18.41 12.25 -16.17
C PHE A 108 -18.28 10.90 -15.46
N GLY A 109 -19.13 10.62 -14.50
CA GLY A 109 -19.01 9.52 -13.55
C GLY A 109 -17.95 9.76 -12.48
N THR A 110 -18.06 9.03 -11.40
CA THR A 110 -17.11 9.13 -10.27
C THR A 110 -15.74 8.53 -10.62
N ILE A 111 -14.67 9.17 -10.14
CA ILE A 111 -13.31 8.64 -10.28
C ILE A 111 -13.07 7.50 -9.28
N GLU A 112 -13.57 7.63 -8.05
CA GLU A 112 -13.37 6.75 -6.89
C GLU A 112 -11.88 6.49 -6.57
N THR A 113 -11.17 5.84 -7.49
CA THR A 113 -9.73 5.56 -7.40
C THR A 113 -9.06 6.04 -8.67
N PHE A 114 -8.17 7.00 -8.54
CA PHE A 114 -7.42 7.56 -9.67
C PHE A 114 -6.18 6.72 -9.96
N THR A 115 -5.97 6.41 -11.24
CA THR A 115 -4.69 5.97 -11.78
C THR A 115 -4.34 6.79 -13.03
N PRO A 116 -3.05 7.05 -13.29
CA PRO A 116 -2.65 7.84 -14.45
C PRO A 116 -2.69 7.06 -15.77
N PHE A 117 -3.02 5.76 -15.74
CA PHE A 117 -2.99 4.86 -16.89
C PHE A 117 -4.41 4.35 -17.20
N SER A 118 -4.86 4.53 -18.43
CA SER A 118 -6.18 4.06 -18.89
C SER A 118 -6.30 2.53 -18.79
N GLU A 119 -5.20 1.82 -19.12
CA GLU A 119 -5.10 0.37 -19.05
C GLU A 119 -5.27 -0.13 -17.61
N LEU A 120 -4.63 0.56 -16.65
CA LEU A 120 -4.74 0.20 -15.23
C LEU A 120 -6.14 0.43 -14.68
N ASN A 121 -6.83 1.49 -15.14
CA ASN A 121 -8.23 1.73 -14.80
C ASN A 121 -9.14 0.64 -15.39
N SER A 122 -8.88 0.20 -16.62
CA SER A 122 -9.62 -0.89 -17.26
C SER A 122 -9.39 -2.22 -16.53
N ILE A 123 -8.14 -2.55 -16.22
CA ILE A 123 -7.78 -3.74 -15.44
C ILE A 123 -8.52 -3.71 -14.08
N MET A 124 -8.43 -2.60 -13.34
CA MET A 124 -9.12 -2.45 -12.06
C MET A 124 -10.61 -2.76 -12.16
N LYS A 125 -11.29 -2.20 -13.16
CA LYS A 125 -12.73 -2.46 -13.39
C LYS A 125 -13.01 -3.93 -13.64
N LYS A 126 -12.20 -4.61 -14.45
CA LYS A 126 -12.34 -6.06 -14.71
C LYS A 126 -12.12 -6.87 -13.44
N LEU A 127 -11.13 -6.52 -12.60
CA LEU A 127 -10.89 -7.22 -11.34
C LEU A 127 -12.09 -7.15 -10.40
N ILE A 128 -12.60 -5.93 -10.14
CA ILE A 128 -13.71 -5.75 -9.19
C ILE A 128 -15.06 -6.20 -9.72
N SER A 129 -15.22 -6.34 -11.04
CA SER A 129 -16.46 -6.83 -11.68
C SER A 129 -16.48 -8.35 -11.86
N ALA A 130 -15.40 -9.06 -11.53
CA ALA A 130 -15.40 -10.51 -11.54
C ALA A 130 -16.37 -11.06 -10.46
N ASP A 131 -17.22 -12.02 -10.81
CA ASP A 131 -18.26 -12.55 -9.92
C ASP A 131 -17.72 -13.14 -8.61
N ASP A 132 -16.45 -13.60 -8.63
CA ASP A 132 -15.77 -14.21 -7.51
C ASP A 132 -14.73 -13.27 -6.85
N PHE A 133 -14.77 -11.95 -7.14
CA PHE A 133 -13.81 -11.01 -6.57
C PHE A 133 -13.90 -10.96 -5.05
N ILE A 134 -12.87 -11.46 -4.41
CA ILE A 134 -12.60 -11.30 -2.98
C ILE A 134 -11.22 -10.66 -2.85
N THR A 135 -11.09 -9.62 -2.05
CA THR A 135 -9.79 -8.97 -1.83
C THR A 135 -8.84 -9.82 -1.00
N ILE A 136 -7.56 -9.92 -1.39
CA ILE A 136 -6.55 -10.55 -0.55
C ILE A 136 -6.26 -9.76 0.73
N MET A 137 -6.67 -8.48 0.77
CA MET A 137 -6.43 -7.57 1.90
C MET A 137 -6.86 -8.20 3.24
N ASP A 138 -7.96 -8.95 3.26
CA ASP A 138 -8.47 -9.55 4.50
C ASP A 138 -7.62 -10.71 5.00
N ASN A 139 -6.77 -11.26 4.15
CA ASN A 139 -5.76 -12.29 4.47
C ASN A 139 -4.37 -11.70 4.74
N ILE A 140 -4.27 -10.40 5.01
CA ILE A 140 -3.02 -9.74 5.38
C ILE A 140 -3.02 -9.44 6.87
N PHE A 141 -2.03 -9.98 7.54
CA PHE A 141 -1.83 -9.91 8.99
C PHE A 141 -0.66 -9.00 9.32
N ILE A 142 -0.83 -8.21 10.38
CA ILE A 142 0.23 -7.36 10.91
C ILE A 142 1.12 -8.15 11.89
N GLN A 143 2.14 -7.51 12.44
CA GLN A 143 3.10 -8.10 13.37
C GLN A 143 2.45 -8.82 14.56
N ILE A 144 3.15 -9.79 15.12
CA ILE A 144 2.76 -10.45 16.36
C ILE A 144 2.83 -9.51 17.58
N ARG A 145 2.28 -9.94 18.70
CA ARG A 145 2.14 -9.15 19.94
C ARG A 145 2.76 -9.88 21.11
N PHE A 146 3.21 -9.12 22.10
CA PHE A 146 3.63 -9.65 23.39
C PHE A 146 2.45 -10.10 24.27
N ASN A 147 2.69 -11.10 25.08
CA ASN A 147 2.00 -11.31 26.34
C ASN A 147 2.76 -10.51 27.42
N LEU A 148 2.35 -9.25 27.65
CA LEU A 148 3.06 -8.33 28.52
C LEU A 148 3.04 -8.77 29.99
N GLU A 149 1.99 -9.46 30.42
CA GLU A 149 1.87 -9.95 31.79
C GLU A 149 3.01 -10.92 32.10
N GLU A 150 3.21 -11.94 31.28
CA GLU A 150 4.27 -12.90 31.48
C GLU A 150 5.67 -12.31 31.21
N LEU A 151 5.76 -11.42 30.23
CA LEU A 151 7.02 -10.75 29.90
C LEU A 151 7.56 -9.93 31.09
N TYR A 152 6.72 -9.11 31.71
CA TYR A 152 7.14 -8.21 32.78
C TYR A 152 7.37 -8.92 34.13
N LYS A 153 6.85 -10.11 34.34
CA LYS A 153 7.21 -10.96 35.51
C LYS A 153 8.68 -11.34 35.47
N VAL A 154 9.24 -11.52 34.28
CA VAL A 154 10.65 -11.97 34.08
C VAL A 154 11.58 -10.82 33.73
N TYR A 155 11.12 -9.89 32.91
CA TYR A 155 11.87 -8.75 32.39
C TYR A 155 11.12 -7.42 32.62
N PRO A 156 10.97 -6.95 33.86
CA PRO A 156 10.24 -5.72 34.18
C PRO A 156 10.85 -4.48 33.48
N GLU A 157 12.17 -4.46 33.27
CA GLU A 157 12.89 -3.39 32.59
C GLU A 157 12.56 -3.27 31.08
N ALA A 158 12.05 -4.33 30.45
CA ALA A 158 11.63 -4.29 29.05
C ALA A 158 10.54 -3.24 28.80
N SER A 159 9.76 -2.86 29.83
CA SER A 159 8.75 -1.81 29.76
C SER A 159 9.30 -0.45 29.34
N ASN A 160 10.56 -0.15 29.63
CA ASN A 160 11.23 1.10 29.24
C ASN A 160 11.43 1.23 27.72
N GLY A 161 11.56 0.10 27.01
CA GLY A 161 11.77 0.06 25.57
C GLY A 161 10.53 -0.21 24.74
N ILE A 162 9.44 -0.64 25.38
CA ILE A 162 8.18 -0.96 24.69
C ILE A 162 7.34 0.32 24.56
N GLY A 163 6.68 0.50 23.39
CA GLY A 163 5.91 1.69 23.07
C GLY A 163 4.78 1.98 24.09
N SER A 164 4.25 3.22 24.11
CA SER A 164 3.18 3.66 25.00
C SER A 164 3.51 3.45 26.48
N ASN A 165 4.76 3.74 26.88
CA ASN A 165 5.25 3.56 28.25
C ASN A 165 5.05 2.12 28.78
N GLY A 166 5.38 1.13 27.94
CA GLY A 166 5.26 -0.29 28.26
C GLY A 166 3.87 -0.89 28.10
N LYS A 167 2.92 -0.18 27.50
CA LYS A 167 1.54 -0.67 27.27
C LYS A 167 1.28 -1.21 25.88
N ASP A 168 2.13 -0.87 24.89
CA ASP A 168 1.97 -1.33 23.52
C ASP A 168 2.43 -2.79 23.39
N ARG A 169 1.51 -3.68 23.09
CA ARG A 169 1.78 -5.12 22.95
C ARG A 169 2.48 -5.51 21.63
N ARG A 170 2.61 -4.59 20.67
CA ARG A 170 3.10 -4.89 19.32
C ARG A 170 4.62 -5.04 19.29
N LEU A 171 5.11 -5.99 18.49
CA LEU A 171 6.53 -6.08 18.18
C LEU A 171 6.90 -5.01 17.14
N GLU A 172 7.26 -3.82 17.60
CA GLU A 172 7.59 -2.68 16.76
C GLU A 172 8.88 -2.91 15.95
N LYS A 173 9.12 -2.08 14.92
CA LYS A 173 10.26 -2.21 13.98
C LYS A 173 11.62 -2.31 14.68
N ASN A 174 11.79 -1.61 15.79
CA ASN A 174 13.06 -1.49 16.52
C ASN A 174 13.09 -2.25 17.85
N ILE A 175 12.19 -3.20 18.03
CA ILE A 175 12.01 -3.91 19.31
C ILE A 175 13.27 -4.65 19.76
N PHE A 176 14.03 -5.22 18.84
CA PHE A 176 15.27 -5.94 19.14
C PHE A 176 16.39 -5.06 19.72
N THR A 177 16.27 -3.74 19.53
CA THR A 177 17.22 -2.76 20.10
C THR A 177 16.65 -2.09 21.34
N LYS A 178 15.35 -1.81 21.37
CA LYS A 178 14.71 -1.08 22.47
C LYS A 178 14.39 -1.97 23.68
N ALA A 179 14.05 -3.22 23.47
CA ALA A 179 13.79 -4.17 24.54
C ALA A 179 14.47 -5.52 24.17
N PRO A 180 15.83 -5.58 24.20
CA PRO A 180 16.56 -6.76 23.75
C PRO A 180 16.47 -7.97 24.72
N GLN A 181 16.11 -7.72 25.99
CA GLN A 181 16.23 -8.69 27.09
C GLN A 181 15.56 -10.04 26.83
N PRO A 182 14.31 -10.11 26.26
CA PRO A 182 13.66 -11.39 26.05
C PRO A 182 14.12 -12.14 24.80
N PHE A 183 15.01 -11.54 23.99
CA PHE A 183 15.43 -12.09 22.71
C PHE A 183 16.83 -12.71 22.78
N THR A 184 16.99 -13.86 22.12
CA THR A 184 18.28 -14.57 21.98
C THR A 184 18.66 -14.73 20.51
N GLU A 185 19.96 -14.86 20.24
CA GLU A 185 20.48 -15.08 18.86
C GLU A 185 20.30 -16.54 18.39
N LYS A 186 20.07 -17.45 19.31
CA LYS A 186 19.89 -18.89 19.04
C LYS A 186 18.72 -19.41 19.84
N LYS A 187 18.09 -20.47 19.34
CA LYS A 187 17.07 -21.21 20.08
C LYS A 187 17.71 -21.81 21.34
N CYS A 188 17.20 -21.46 22.52
CA CYS A 188 17.69 -21.91 23.82
C CYS A 188 16.81 -23.00 24.42
N HIS A 189 15.50 -22.98 24.13
CA HIS A 189 14.50 -23.89 24.68
C HIS A 189 13.57 -24.42 23.58
N ASP A 190 12.97 -25.58 23.79
CA ASP A 190 12.05 -26.17 22.79
C ASP A 190 10.82 -25.32 22.50
N ASN A 191 10.36 -24.55 23.48
CA ASN A 191 9.25 -23.64 23.37
C ASN A 191 9.64 -22.24 22.83
N ASP A 192 10.87 -22.03 22.40
CA ASP A 192 11.25 -20.80 21.74
C ASP A 192 10.72 -20.75 20.31
N ILE A 193 10.09 -19.64 19.95
CA ILE A 193 9.69 -19.31 18.57
C ILE A 193 10.72 -18.36 17.95
N SER A 194 10.81 -18.38 16.65
CA SER A 194 11.63 -17.41 15.93
C SER A 194 10.85 -16.16 15.56
N VAL A 195 11.51 -15.00 15.55
CA VAL A 195 10.94 -13.71 15.19
C VAL A 195 11.80 -13.04 14.13
N LEU A 196 11.21 -12.80 12.95
CA LEU A 196 11.84 -12.08 11.87
C LEU A 196 11.72 -10.57 12.10
N GLY A 197 12.83 -9.86 12.00
CA GLY A 197 12.87 -8.39 12.09
C GLY A 197 13.96 -7.81 11.20
N ILE A 198 14.18 -6.51 11.34
CA ILE A 198 15.22 -5.77 10.61
C ILE A 198 16.08 -5.02 11.63
N VAL A 199 17.40 -5.23 11.57
CA VAL A 199 18.39 -4.46 12.33
C VAL A 199 19.44 -3.94 11.34
N GLN A 200 19.72 -2.64 11.37
CA GLN A 200 20.70 -2.00 10.46
C GLN A 200 20.43 -2.36 8.98
N ASN A 201 19.17 -2.30 8.57
CA ASN A 201 18.70 -2.62 7.23
C ASN A 201 18.94 -4.07 6.76
N LYS A 202 19.27 -5.00 7.69
CA LYS A 202 19.43 -6.42 7.38
C LYS A 202 18.34 -7.23 8.08
N ARG A 203 17.87 -8.27 7.40
CA ARG A 203 16.99 -9.28 8.03
C ARG A 203 17.76 -9.99 9.11
N VAL A 204 17.14 -10.09 10.27
CA VAL A 204 17.62 -10.87 11.39
C VAL A 204 16.53 -11.77 11.92
N LEU A 205 16.90 -12.93 12.38
CA LEU A 205 16.04 -13.87 13.07
C LEU A 205 16.51 -13.97 14.51
N LYS A 206 15.62 -13.66 15.46
CA LYS A 206 15.88 -13.84 16.89
C LYS A 206 14.88 -14.80 17.48
N TYR A 207 15.17 -15.33 18.65
CA TYR A 207 14.33 -16.29 19.35
C TYR A 207 13.79 -15.69 20.64
N ILE A 208 12.58 -16.11 21.00
CA ILE A 208 11.89 -15.66 22.21
C ILE A 208 11.01 -16.81 22.71
N SER A 209 10.87 -16.95 24.03
CA SER A 209 9.93 -17.93 24.59
C SER A 209 8.50 -17.61 24.17
N GLN A 210 7.77 -18.63 23.72
CA GLN A 210 6.34 -18.50 23.38
C GLN A 210 5.49 -17.96 24.54
N ASN A 211 5.92 -18.13 25.79
CA ASN A 211 5.22 -17.59 26.97
C ASN A 211 5.12 -16.06 26.96
N PHE A 212 6.06 -15.39 26.30
CA PHE A 212 6.09 -13.92 26.19
C PHE A 212 5.33 -13.38 24.96
N ILE A 213 4.71 -14.26 24.17
CA ILE A 213 4.02 -13.92 22.92
C ILE A 213 2.54 -14.29 23.03
N ASP A 214 1.68 -13.44 22.46
CA ASP A 214 0.28 -13.75 22.24
C ASP A 214 0.17 -14.83 21.15
N MET A 215 -0.02 -16.07 21.56
CA MET A 215 -0.06 -17.24 20.67
C MET A 215 -1.36 -17.32 19.84
N ASN A 216 -2.36 -16.46 20.12
CA ASN A 216 -3.62 -16.44 19.38
C ASN A 216 -3.55 -15.65 18.06
N HIS A 217 -2.36 -15.24 17.65
CA HIS A 217 -2.19 -14.56 16.37
C HIS A 217 -2.50 -15.50 15.20
N GLU A 218 -3.37 -15.07 14.30
CA GLU A 218 -4.10 -15.87 13.30
C GLU A 218 -3.17 -16.70 12.38
N ASN A 219 -1.99 -16.14 12.03
CA ASN A 219 -1.07 -16.86 11.14
C ASN A 219 0.26 -17.29 11.81
N LEU A 220 0.40 -17.14 13.14
CA LEU A 220 1.64 -17.52 13.81
C LEU A 220 1.91 -19.04 13.70
N SER A 221 0.88 -19.86 13.89
CA SER A 221 0.95 -21.33 13.79
C SER A 221 0.79 -21.87 12.37
N LYS A 222 0.77 -21.01 11.36
CA LYS A 222 0.50 -21.35 9.96
C LYS A 222 1.68 -21.01 9.05
N TYR A 223 1.72 -21.60 7.85
CA TYR A 223 2.55 -21.11 6.76
C TYR A 223 2.00 -19.78 6.23
N LYS A 224 2.87 -18.89 5.79
CA LYS A 224 2.52 -17.54 5.30
C LYS A 224 3.60 -17.00 4.38
N VAL A 225 3.27 -15.98 3.61
CA VAL A 225 4.27 -15.19 2.88
C VAL A 225 4.63 -13.96 3.69
N LEU A 226 5.90 -13.75 3.97
CA LEU A 226 6.41 -12.59 4.69
C LEU A 226 6.99 -11.57 3.70
N LEU A 227 6.50 -10.34 3.78
CA LEU A 227 6.84 -9.25 2.88
C LEU A 227 7.19 -7.99 3.69
N PRO A 228 8.29 -7.27 3.36
CA PRO A 228 8.59 -6.01 4.02
C PRO A 228 7.47 -4.98 3.88
N THR A 229 7.20 -4.23 4.96
CA THR A 229 6.22 -3.12 4.96
C THR A 229 6.69 -1.89 4.21
N SER A 230 7.94 -1.86 3.76
CA SER A 230 8.51 -0.75 2.99
C SER A 230 9.44 -1.29 1.92
N ASN A 231 9.11 -1.04 0.65
CA ASN A 231 9.92 -1.41 -0.51
C ASN A 231 9.60 -0.53 -1.71
N GLY A 232 10.62 -0.30 -2.55
CA GLY A 232 10.49 0.48 -3.76
C GLY A 232 10.16 1.96 -3.53
N SER A 233 9.69 2.65 -4.56
CA SER A 233 9.30 4.07 -4.56
C SER A 233 7.79 4.26 -4.68
N GLY A 234 7.07 3.23 -5.07
CA GLY A 234 5.65 3.27 -5.44
C GLY A 234 5.43 3.41 -6.95
N ALA A 235 6.47 3.29 -7.76
CA ALA A 235 6.29 3.19 -9.20
C ALA A 235 5.59 1.87 -9.56
N ILE A 236 4.72 1.92 -10.57
CA ILE A 236 4.01 0.72 -11.00
C ILE A 236 4.99 -0.38 -11.39
N GLY A 237 4.67 -1.60 -11.01
CA GLY A 237 5.41 -2.79 -11.43
C GLY A 237 6.79 -2.97 -10.82
N GLU A 238 7.13 -2.20 -9.78
CA GLU A 238 8.38 -2.41 -9.04
C GLU A 238 8.48 -3.83 -8.46
N VAL A 239 9.70 -4.30 -8.32
CA VAL A 239 9.96 -5.55 -7.60
C VAL A 239 9.69 -5.38 -6.11
N LEU A 240 9.06 -6.35 -5.48
CA LEU A 240 8.75 -6.35 -4.04
C LEU A 240 10.00 -6.77 -3.23
N SER A 241 11.11 -6.12 -3.49
CA SER A 241 12.35 -6.38 -2.78
C SER A 241 13.19 -5.12 -2.66
N THR A 242 14.10 -5.13 -1.71
CA THR A 242 15.18 -4.15 -1.64
C THR A 242 16.51 -4.88 -1.57
N PRO A 243 17.61 -4.28 -2.04
CA PRO A 243 18.92 -4.90 -1.97
C PRO A 243 19.35 -5.33 -0.56
N LEU A 244 18.86 -4.63 0.47
CA LEU A 244 19.22 -4.83 1.87
C LEU A 244 18.27 -5.78 2.61
N VAL A 245 16.98 -5.74 2.28
CA VAL A 245 15.93 -6.50 2.99
C VAL A 245 15.54 -7.78 2.25
N GLY A 246 15.84 -7.85 0.96
CA GLY A 246 15.60 -9.02 0.11
C GLY A 246 14.16 -9.18 -0.36
N THR A 247 13.89 -10.31 -1.01
CA THR A 247 12.59 -10.65 -1.62
C THR A 247 11.57 -11.16 -0.59
N PRO A 248 10.28 -11.24 -0.93
CA PRO A 248 9.30 -12.01 -0.16
C PRO A 248 9.76 -13.46 0.08
N LEU A 249 9.40 -14.04 1.20
CA LEU A 249 9.77 -15.42 1.57
C LEU A 249 8.60 -16.15 2.26
N VAL A 250 8.63 -17.47 2.21
CA VAL A 250 7.71 -18.30 3.02
C VAL A 250 8.19 -18.35 4.46
N GLY A 251 7.30 -17.98 5.38
CA GLY A 251 7.45 -18.20 6.82
C GLY A 251 6.77 -19.49 7.22
N THR A 252 7.49 -20.38 7.91
CA THR A 252 6.96 -21.63 8.45
C THR A 252 6.13 -21.39 9.73
N PRO A 253 5.38 -22.37 10.24
CA PRO A 253 4.77 -22.30 11.56
C PRO A 253 5.75 -21.88 12.65
N LEU A 254 5.26 -21.10 13.62
CA LEU A 254 6.03 -20.53 14.73
C LEU A 254 7.15 -19.55 14.34
N VAL A 255 7.09 -19.02 13.11
CA VAL A 255 7.85 -17.81 12.72
C VAL A 255 6.97 -16.60 12.90
N GLY A 256 7.24 -15.82 13.94
CA GLY A 256 6.64 -14.50 14.15
C GLY A 256 7.42 -13.40 13.41
N TYR A 257 6.92 -12.18 13.43
CA TYR A 257 7.56 -11.03 12.76
C TYR A 257 7.22 -9.73 13.43
N THR A 258 8.17 -8.77 13.30
CA THR A 258 8.01 -7.39 13.77
C THR A 258 7.23 -6.56 12.77
N ARG A 259 6.85 -5.34 13.12
CA ARG A 259 6.20 -4.35 12.24
C ARG A 259 6.99 -4.03 10.96
N SER A 260 8.19 -4.54 10.81
CA SER A 260 8.96 -4.45 9.56
C SER A 260 8.39 -5.31 8.44
N PHE A 261 7.49 -6.24 8.77
CA PHE A 261 6.87 -7.17 7.82
C PHE A 261 5.36 -7.21 7.96
N ILE A 262 4.68 -7.56 6.88
CA ILE A 262 3.32 -8.10 6.87
C ILE A 262 3.39 -9.59 6.55
N GLY A 263 2.42 -10.35 7.06
CA GLY A 263 2.22 -11.75 6.72
C GLY A 263 1.00 -11.90 5.82
N ILE A 264 1.15 -12.56 4.70
CA ILE A 264 0.06 -12.82 3.75
C ILE A 264 -0.33 -14.28 3.84
N GLY A 265 -1.61 -14.52 4.09
CA GLY A 265 -2.17 -15.86 4.25
C GLY A 265 -1.94 -16.50 5.63
N ALA A 266 -2.67 -17.56 5.86
CA ALA A 266 -2.57 -18.46 7.02
C ALA A 266 -2.81 -19.88 6.53
N PHE A 267 -1.81 -20.46 5.86
CA PHE A 267 -1.92 -21.72 5.11
C PHE A 267 -1.60 -22.93 5.99
N ASP A 268 -2.27 -24.04 5.70
CA ASP A 268 -2.05 -25.30 6.44
C ASP A 268 -0.81 -26.06 5.99
N ASN A 269 -0.33 -25.78 4.78
CA ASN A 269 0.81 -26.47 4.20
C ASN A 269 1.73 -25.54 3.40
N GLU A 270 2.92 -26.03 3.10
CA GLU A 270 3.95 -25.28 2.40
C GLU A 270 3.62 -25.07 0.92
N PHE A 271 2.86 -25.98 0.29
CA PHE A 271 2.47 -25.86 -1.11
C PHE A 271 1.63 -24.59 -1.33
N GLU A 272 0.59 -24.38 -0.52
CA GLU A 272 -0.27 -23.20 -0.60
C GLU A 272 0.50 -21.89 -0.37
N ALA A 273 1.43 -21.89 0.62
CA ALA A 273 2.27 -20.74 0.88
C ALA A 273 3.22 -20.43 -0.28
N ASN A 274 3.78 -21.45 -0.93
CA ASN A 274 4.63 -21.28 -2.12
C ASN A 274 3.81 -20.82 -3.33
N SER A 275 2.58 -21.31 -3.51
CA SER A 275 1.64 -20.87 -4.53
C SER A 275 1.31 -19.38 -4.36
N CYS A 276 0.99 -18.96 -3.14
CA CYS A 276 0.78 -17.56 -2.78
C CYS A 276 2.06 -16.73 -3.03
N LEU A 277 3.25 -17.25 -2.71
CA LEU A 277 4.51 -16.55 -2.98
C LEU A 277 4.73 -16.30 -4.48
N LYS A 278 4.45 -17.30 -5.33
CA LYS A 278 4.50 -17.13 -6.80
C LYS A 278 3.50 -16.08 -7.26
N TYR A 279 2.26 -16.13 -6.74
CA TYR A 279 1.23 -15.15 -7.05
C TYR A 279 1.66 -13.73 -6.68
N ILE A 280 2.16 -13.50 -5.46
CA ILE A 280 2.63 -12.17 -5.02
C ILE A 280 3.79 -11.64 -5.87
N LYS A 281 4.61 -12.54 -6.41
CA LYS A 281 5.70 -12.17 -7.33
C LYS A 281 5.23 -11.95 -8.77
N SER A 282 4.05 -12.42 -9.15
CA SER A 282 3.52 -12.31 -10.51
C SER A 282 3.38 -10.86 -10.96
N LYS A 283 3.48 -10.60 -12.25
CA LYS A 283 3.25 -9.28 -12.84
C LYS A 283 1.80 -8.84 -12.62
N PHE A 284 0.85 -9.78 -12.75
CA PHE A 284 -0.56 -9.54 -12.55
C PHE A 284 -0.86 -9.00 -11.13
N ALA A 285 -0.43 -9.71 -10.09
CA ALA A 285 -0.69 -9.27 -8.71
C ALA A 285 -0.02 -7.93 -8.39
N ARG A 286 1.19 -7.69 -8.90
CA ARG A 286 1.90 -6.42 -8.71
C ARG A 286 1.31 -5.27 -9.51
N THR A 287 0.66 -5.55 -10.64
CA THR A 287 -0.15 -4.57 -11.36
C THR A 287 -1.34 -4.14 -10.52
N ALA A 288 -2.11 -5.10 -10.00
CA ALA A 288 -3.24 -4.82 -9.12
C ALA A 288 -2.82 -4.09 -7.84
N LEU A 289 -1.70 -4.48 -7.23
CA LEU A 289 -1.10 -3.78 -6.09
C LEU A 289 -0.73 -2.33 -6.44
N GLY A 290 -0.20 -2.10 -7.65
CA GLY A 290 0.23 -0.79 -8.14
C GLY A 290 -0.89 0.24 -8.25
N ILE A 291 -2.15 -0.17 -8.23
CA ILE A 291 -3.32 0.73 -8.22
C ILE A 291 -3.28 1.64 -6.97
N LEU A 292 -2.95 1.09 -5.81
CA LEU A 292 -2.93 1.85 -4.54
C LEU A 292 -1.53 2.04 -3.95
N LYS A 293 -0.55 1.22 -4.34
CA LYS A 293 0.82 1.36 -3.84
C LYS A 293 1.60 2.42 -4.63
N ILE A 294 1.39 3.67 -4.27
CA ILE A 294 2.00 4.86 -4.91
C ILE A 294 3.19 5.44 -4.13
N THR A 295 3.58 4.79 -3.05
CA THR A 295 4.74 5.13 -2.21
C THR A 295 5.52 3.87 -1.86
N GLN A 296 6.59 4.02 -1.11
CA GLN A 296 7.34 2.87 -0.57
C GLN A 296 6.53 2.01 0.41
N ASP A 297 5.44 2.55 1.00
CA ASP A 297 4.65 1.84 1.99
C ASP A 297 3.86 0.69 1.36
N ASN A 298 3.91 -0.45 2.02
CA ASN A 298 3.27 -1.68 1.62
C ASN A 298 2.44 -2.20 2.81
N ASN A 299 1.43 -1.42 3.16
CA ASN A 299 0.50 -1.74 4.23
C ASN A 299 -0.70 -2.56 3.71
N LYS A 300 -1.51 -3.07 4.62
CA LYS A 300 -2.69 -3.89 4.31
C LYS A 300 -3.60 -3.25 3.26
N ASP A 301 -3.89 -1.96 3.39
CA ASP A 301 -4.88 -1.26 2.55
C ASP A 301 -4.45 -1.13 1.09
N THR A 302 -3.13 -1.16 0.80
CA THR A 302 -2.63 -1.11 -0.58
C THR A 302 -3.00 -2.34 -1.41
N TRP A 303 -3.40 -3.44 -0.76
CA TRP A 303 -3.77 -4.71 -1.39
C TRP A 303 -5.26 -4.84 -1.72
N LYS A 304 -6.04 -3.79 -1.53
CA LYS A 304 -7.50 -3.80 -1.70
C LYS A 304 -7.96 -4.36 -3.06
N TYR A 305 -7.24 -4.04 -4.13
CA TYR A 305 -7.60 -4.46 -5.50
C TYR A 305 -6.88 -5.72 -5.98
N VAL A 306 -6.03 -6.32 -5.14
CA VAL A 306 -5.39 -7.60 -5.46
C VAL A 306 -6.38 -8.72 -5.14
N PRO A 307 -6.83 -9.51 -6.15
CA PRO A 307 -7.78 -10.59 -5.91
C PRO A 307 -7.17 -11.72 -5.08
N LEU A 308 -7.94 -12.27 -4.15
CA LEU A 308 -7.59 -13.52 -3.49
C LEU A 308 -7.75 -14.68 -4.50
N GLN A 309 -6.79 -15.59 -4.50
CA GLN A 309 -6.85 -16.80 -5.32
C GLN A 309 -7.04 -18.04 -4.44
N ASP A 310 -7.54 -19.13 -5.02
CA ASP A 310 -7.39 -20.45 -4.45
C ASP A 310 -5.94 -20.92 -4.66
N PHE A 311 -5.21 -21.17 -3.57
CA PHE A 311 -3.81 -21.62 -3.62
C PHE A 311 -3.67 -23.15 -3.44
N THR A 312 -4.78 -23.86 -3.36
CA THR A 312 -4.78 -25.33 -3.20
C THR A 312 -4.43 -26.03 -4.52
N PRO A 313 -4.09 -27.33 -4.48
CA PRO A 313 -3.87 -28.11 -5.70
C PRO A 313 -5.11 -28.25 -6.60
N SER A 314 -6.32 -27.96 -6.10
CA SER A 314 -7.58 -27.99 -6.87
C SER A 314 -7.93 -26.66 -7.54
N SER A 315 -7.06 -25.65 -7.43
CA SER A 315 -7.24 -24.33 -8.05
C SER A 315 -7.39 -24.42 -9.57
N ASP A 316 -8.13 -23.45 -10.14
CA ASP A 316 -8.19 -23.19 -11.58
C ASP A 316 -6.86 -22.65 -12.16
N ILE A 317 -5.93 -22.27 -11.29
CA ILE A 317 -4.55 -21.86 -11.63
C ILE A 317 -3.59 -23.02 -11.31
N ASP A 318 -2.82 -23.44 -12.29
CA ASP A 318 -1.75 -24.44 -12.08
C ASP A 318 -0.51 -23.79 -11.45
N TRP A 319 -0.45 -23.84 -10.13
CA TRP A 319 0.65 -23.28 -9.33
C TRP A 319 1.98 -24.02 -9.48
N SER A 320 2.02 -25.17 -10.15
CA SER A 320 3.27 -25.88 -10.43
C SER A 320 4.12 -25.15 -11.48
N LYS A 321 3.49 -24.30 -12.29
CA LYS A 321 4.08 -23.57 -13.41
C LYS A 321 5.05 -22.46 -12.98
N SER A 322 5.80 -21.95 -13.93
CA SER A 322 6.59 -20.72 -13.76
C SER A 322 5.71 -19.51 -13.48
N ILE A 323 6.30 -18.45 -12.91
CA ILE A 323 5.54 -17.22 -12.60
C ILE A 323 4.95 -16.61 -13.89
N HIS A 324 5.71 -16.62 -14.99
CA HIS A 324 5.20 -16.13 -16.28
C HIS A 324 4.00 -16.96 -16.81
N GLU A 325 4.05 -18.29 -16.72
CA GLU A 325 2.90 -19.12 -17.10
C GLU A 325 1.69 -18.93 -16.18
N ILE A 326 1.92 -18.62 -14.91
CA ILE A 326 0.88 -18.22 -13.95
C ILE A 326 0.28 -16.87 -14.37
N ASP A 327 1.10 -15.87 -14.75
CA ASP A 327 0.60 -14.60 -15.29
C ASP A 327 -0.33 -14.81 -16.49
N LEU A 328 0.05 -15.66 -17.45
CA LEU A 328 -0.78 -15.97 -18.62
C LEU A 328 -2.12 -16.64 -18.25
N GLN A 329 -2.16 -17.45 -17.20
CA GLN A 329 -3.40 -18.04 -16.69
C GLN A 329 -4.29 -16.96 -16.03
N LEU A 330 -3.70 -16.09 -15.24
CA LEU A 330 -4.39 -14.98 -14.59
C LEU A 330 -4.94 -13.97 -15.60
N TYR A 331 -4.18 -13.61 -16.65
CA TYR A 331 -4.66 -12.73 -17.72
C TYR A 331 -5.92 -13.30 -18.38
N ARG A 332 -5.93 -14.60 -18.67
CA ARG A 332 -7.10 -15.29 -19.22
C ARG A 332 -8.29 -15.35 -18.27
N LYS A 333 -8.02 -15.68 -16.99
CA LYS A 333 -9.06 -15.75 -15.95
C LYS A 333 -9.81 -14.43 -15.81
N TYR A 334 -9.10 -13.30 -15.83
CA TYR A 334 -9.68 -11.96 -15.68
C TYR A 334 -10.02 -11.27 -17.00
N GLY A 335 -9.91 -11.98 -18.14
CA GLY A 335 -10.33 -11.47 -19.44
C GLY A 335 -9.57 -10.22 -19.89
N LEU A 336 -8.25 -10.15 -19.61
CA LEU A 336 -7.43 -9.03 -20.03
C LEU A 336 -7.25 -9.05 -21.56
N ASP A 337 -7.36 -7.88 -22.18
CA ASP A 337 -7.13 -7.72 -23.61
C ASP A 337 -5.64 -7.50 -23.95
N GLU A 338 -5.32 -7.47 -25.23
CA GLU A 338 -3.94 -7.35 -25.70
C GLU A 338 -3.24 -6.06 -25.22
N LYS A 339 -3.97 -4.94 -25.13
CA LYS A 339 -3.41 -3.66 -24.68
C LYS A 339 -3.09 -3.67 -23.18
N GLU A 340 -3.96 -4.28 -22.39
CA GLU A 340 -3.75 -4.45 -20.95
C GLU A 340 -2.58 -5.39 -20.67
N ILE A 341 -2.48 -6.49 -21.42
CA ILE A 341 -1.35 -7.43 -21.31
C ILE A 341 -0.06 -6.73 -21.72
N GLU A 342 -0.04 -6.02 -22.86
CA GLU A 342 1.13 -5.25 -23.30
C GLU A 342 1.55 -4.21 -22.26
N PHE A 343 0.59 -3.52 -21.66
CA PHE A 343 0.84 -2.59 -20.56
C PHE A 343 1.54 -3.29 -19.38
N ILE A 344 1.02 -4.42 -18.93
CA ILE A 344 1.63 -5.19 -17.83
C ILE A 344 3.04 -5.65 -18.21
N GLU A 345 3.20 -6.25 -19.38
CA GLU A 345 4.48 -6.82 -19.81
C GLU A 345 5.58 -5.77 -19.96
N THR A 346 5.22 -4.54 -20.34
CA THR A 346 6.17 -3.44 -20.57
C THR A 346 6.46 -2.61 -19.30
N HIS A 347 5.50 -2.47 -18.39
CA HIS A 347 5.65 -1.62 -17.20
C HIS A 347 6.03 -2.39 -15.93
N VAL A 348 5.76 -3.70 -15.88
CA VAL A 348 6.00 -4.50 -14.67
C VAL A 348 7.24 -5.36 -14.82
N LYS A 349 8.24 -5.11 -13.98
CA LYS A 349 9.50 -5.86 -13.98
C LYS A 349 9.27 -7.32 -13.58
N GLU A 350 10.04 -8.22 -14.19
CA GLU A 350 10.02 -9.63 -13.80
C GLU A 350 10.58 -9.85 -12.39
N MET A 351 10.00 -10.80 -11.66
CA MET A 351 10.50 -11.30 -10.38
C MET A 351 10.64 -12.83 -10.46
N ALA A 352 11.84 -13.32 -10.17
CA ALA A 352 12.11 -14.76 -10.07
C ALA A 352 11.66 -15.33 -8.71
#